data_402b1bc3a753ec8471d17288c502085b
#
_entry.id   402b1bc3a753ec8471d17288c502085b
#
_cell.length_a   1.000
_cell.length_b   1.000
_cell.length_c   1.000
_cell.angle_alpha   90.00
_cell.angle_beta   90.00
_cell.angle_gamma   90.00
#
_symmetry.space_group_name_H-M   'P 1'
#
loop_
_entity.id
_entity.type
_entity.pdbx_description
1 polymer ?
#
loop_
_entity_poly.entity_id
_entity_poly.type
_entity_poly.pdbx_seq_one_letter_code
_entity_poly.pdbx_strand_id
1 'polypeptide(L)'
;VYLCRATDIVRGYFSGRGTDTSISTFTSAQELLSADAGQFNIFLLDVMVGQENGILLAKHLRQMHPDCSIIFISSYLEFALKGYHVNAFRYLLKNNLESDLCHCLEELEERFYKRTETLDIKPVLGDAVRLALRDVLYFESSARLITAHMLAPNQPLEFYGQLTTLEQRITHSPFVRIHQSFLVNMQHITSVQRRVVTLADGTVLTCSRAYYTKAFCTYMTWREGQ
;
A
#
# COMPACT_ATOMS: atom_id res chain seq x y z
N VAL A 1 -29.56 -2.35 -10.71
CA VAL A 1 -29.45 -3.72 -10.22
C VAL A 1 -28.00 -4.04 -9.81
N TYR A 2 -26.99 -3.86 -10.67
CA TYR A 2 -25.59 -4.22 -10.34
C TYR A 2 -24.96 -3.29 -9.29
N LEU A 3 -25.29 -2.01 -9.28
CA LEU A 3 -24.81 -1.06 -8.28
C LEU A 3 -25.20 -1.50 -6.85
N CYS A 4 -26.49 -1.81 -6.64
CA CYS A 4 -26.97 -2.31 -5.35
C CYS A 4 -26.27 -3.61 -4.95
N ARG A 5 -26.12 -4.57 -5.88
CA ARG A 5 -25.46 -5.84 -5.60
C ARG A 5 -24.00 -5.66 -5.20
N ALA A 6 -23.21 -4.82 -5.90
CA ALA A 6 -21.84 -4.53 -5.55
C ALA A 6 -21.75 -3.85 -4.16
N THR A 7 -22.66 -2.90 -3.88
CA THR A 7 -22.73 -2.24 -2.58
C THR A 7 -23.02 -3.23 -1.45
N ASP A 8 -23.95 -4.16 -1.67
CA ASP A 8 -24.32 -5.19 -0.66
C ASP A 8 -23.16 -6.15 -0.40
N ILE A 9 -22.41 -6.55 -1.44
CA ILE A 9 -21.22 -7.40 -1.29
C ILE A 9 -20.15 -6.66 -0.47
N VAL A 10 -19.80 -5.40 -0.82
CA VAL A 10 -18.80 -4.61 -0.09
C VAL A 10 -19.21 -4.40 1.36
N ARG A 11 -20.47 -4.05 1.61
CA ARG A 11 -21.00 -3.89 2.97
C ARG A 11 -20.94 -5.18 3.76
N GLY A 12 -21.36 -6.30 3.17
CA GLY A 12 -21.29 -7.62 3.78
C GLY A 12 -19.87 -8.06 4.10
N TYR A 13 -18.93 -7.77 3.20
CA TYR A 13 -17.52 -8.12 3.36
C TYR A 13 -16.89 -7.41 4.58
N PHE A 14 -17.11 -6.11 4.74
CA PHE A 14 -16.54 -5.34 5.86
C PHE A 14 -17.36 -5.45 7.16
N SER A 15 -18.60 -5.95 7.09
CA SER A 15 -19.45 -6.16 8.27
C SER A 15 -18.79 -7.17 9.23
N GLY A 16 -18.48 -6.74 10.46
CA GLY A 16 -17.87 -7.59 11.48
C GLY A 16 -16.34 -7.71 11.42
N ARG A 17 -15.66 -7.06 10.48
CA ARG A 17 -14.18 -7.06 10.39
C ARG A 17 -13.51 -5.92 11.17
N GLY A 18 -14.29 -5.04 11.82
CA GLY A 18 -13.74 -3.92 12.59
C GLY A 18 -13.11 -2.81 11.76
N THR A 19 -13.29 -2.86 10.43
CA THR A 19 -12.81 -1.83 9.50
C THR A 19 -13.90 -0.80 9.30
N ASP A 20 -13.64 0.45 9.65
CA ASP A 20 -14.57 1.56 9.40
C ASP A 20 -14.59 1.87 7.90
N THR A 21 -15.73 1.62 7.25
CA THR A 21 -15.87 1.73 5.80
C THR A 21 -17.06 2.61 5.45
N SER A 22 -16.80 3.70 4.73
CA SER A 22 -17.85 4.53 4.14
C SER A 22 -18.06 4.16 2.67
N ILE A 23 -19.31 3.99 2.26
CA ILE A 23 -19.68 3.61 0.89
C ILE A 23 -20.58 4.70 0.32
N SER A 24 -20.15 5.29 -0.78
CA SER A 24 -20.95 6.24 -1.57
C SER A 24 -21.22 5.65 -2.95
N THR A 25 -22.39 5.91 -3.48
CA THR A 25 -22.81 5.41 -4.79
C THR A 25 -23.15 6.58 -5.72
N PHE A 26 -22.70 6.50 -6.96
CA PHE A 26 -22.88 7.52 -7.97
C PHE A 26 -23.46 6.90 -9.23
N THR A 27 -24.34 7.60 -9.91
CA THR A 27 -25.02 7.10 -11.11
C THR A 27 -24.43 7.66 -12.40
N SER A 28 -23.56 8.67 -12.32
CA SER A 28 -22.86 9.28 -13.44
C SER A 28 -21.43 9.69 -13.07
N ALA A 29 -20.58 9.85 -14.08
CA ALA A 29 -19.22 10.36 -13.89
C ALA A 29 -19.22 11.80 -13.36
N GLN A 30 -20.17 12.61 -13.83
CA GLN A 30 -20.29 14.00 -13.39
C GLN A 30 -20.62 14.11 -11.90
N GLU A 31 -21.52 13.27 -11.39
CA GLU A 31 -21.86 13.20 -9.97
C GLU A 31 -20.63 12.83 -9.12
N LEU A 32 -19.87 11.80 -9.54
CA LEU A 32 -18.65 11.39 -8.85
C LEU A 32 -17.58 12.49 -8.86
N LEU A 33 -17.36 13.15 -9.99
CA LEU A 33 -16.36 14.21 -10.12
C LEU A 33 -16.73 15.50 -9.38
N SER A 34 -18.02 15.71 -9.12
CA SER A 34 -18.52 16.84 -8.32
C SER A 34 -18.41 16.58 -6.82
N ALA A 35 -18.26 15.33 -6.42
CA ALA A 35 -17.98 14.96 -5.03
C ALA A 35 -16.47 15.15 -4.73
N ASP A 36 -16.13 15.25 -3.45
CA ASP A 36 -14.72 15.21 -3.03
C ASP A 36 -14.17 13.78 -3.21
N ALA A 37 -13.70 13.50 -4.42
CA ALA A 37 -13.17 12.20 -4.77
C ALA A 37 -11.90 11.83 -3.99
N GLY A 38 -11.21 12.81 -3.37
CA GLY A 38 -10.00 12.60 -2.56
C GLY A 38 -10.23 11.81 -1.29
N GLN A 39 -11.46 11.74 -0.81
CA GLN A 39 -11.82 10.95 0.38
C GLN A 39 -11.93 9.44 0.10
N PHE A 40 -12.00 9.02 -1.17
CA PHE A 40 -12.17 7.61 -1.52
C PHE A 40 -10.85 6.93 -1.85
N ASN A 41 -10.62 5.77 -1.22
CA ASN A 41 -9.45 4.93 -1.45
C ASN A 41 -9.66 3.92 -2.58
N ILE A 42 -10.91 3.49 -2.82
CA ILE A 42 -11.29 2.44 -3.77
C ILE A 42 -12.43 2.96 -4.64
N PHE A 43 -12.29 2.80 -5.95
CA PHE A 43 -13.34 3.09 -6.93
C PHE A 43 -13.74 1.80 -7.64
N LEU A 44 -15.02 1.44 -7.51
CA LEU A 44 -15.65 0.37 -8.30
C LEU A 44 -16.36 1.03 -9.48
N LEU A 45 -15.85 0.83 -10.69
CA LEU A 45 -16.33 1.51 -11.89
C LEU A 45 -16.93 0.50 -12.88
N ASP A 46 -18.13 0.76 -13.38
CA ASP A 46 -18.58 0.11 -14.61
C ASP A 46 -17.81 0.70 -15.80
N VAL A 47 -17.42 -0.15 -16.75
CA VAL A 47 -16.79 0.30 -17.99
C VAL A 47 -17.75 1.13 -18.84
N MET A 48 -19.04 0.83 -18.77
CA MET A 48 -20.12 1.55 -19.47
C MET A 48 -21.11 2.09 -18.44
N VAL A 49 -21.02 3.38 -18.11
CA VAL A 49 -21.99 4.07 -17.25
C VAL A 49 -22.94 4.88 -18.15
N GLY A 50 -24.04 4.27 -18.53
CA GLY A 50 -24.95 4.89 -19.51
C GLY A 50 -24.27 5.05 -20.87
N GLN A 51 -24.08 6.31 -21.31
CA GLN A 51 -23.32 6.66 -22.52
C GLN A 51 -21.87 7.06 -22.23
N GLU A 52 -21.46 7.10 -20.96
CA GLU A 52 -20.14 7.53 -20.54
C GLU A 52 -19.16 6.35 -20.50
N ASN A 53 -17.90 6.65 -20.83
CA ASN A 53 -16.83 5.64 -20.83
C ASN A 53 -16.10 5.64 -19.48
N GLY A 54 -16.33 4.63 -18.66
CA GLY A 54 -15.71 4.48 -17.33
C GLY A 54 -14.18 4.43 -17.38
N ILE A 55 -13.56 4.08 -18.52
CA ILE A 55 -12.11 4.09 -18.67
C ILE A 55 -11.57 5.52 -18.75
N LEU A 56 -12.31 6.44 -19.37
CA LEU A 56 -11.95 7.87 -19.38
C LEU A 56 -12.07 8.47 -17.98
N LEU A 57 -13.13 8.12 -17.27
CA LEU A 57 -13.29 8.49 -15.85
C LEU A 57 -12.13 7.98 -15.00
N ALA A 58 -11.74 6.71 -15.18
CA ALA A 58 -10.61 6.13 -14.45
C ALA A 58 -9.28 6.85 -14.73
N LYS A 59 -9.03 7.28 -15.97
CA LYS A 59 -7.86 8.10 -16.31
C LYS A 59 -7.85 9.42 -15.55
N HIS A 60 -8.99 10.08 -15.47
CA HIS A 60 -9.13 11.33 -14.75
C HIS A 60 -8.93 11.15 -13.24
N LEU A 61 -9.56 10.13 -12.66
CA LEU A 61 -9.37 9.78 -11.25
C LEU A 61 -7.91 9.46 -10.93
N ARG A 62 -7.21 8.73 -11.80
CA ARG A 62 -5.79 8.40 -11.63
C ARG A 62 -4.89 9.63 -11.63
N GLN A 63 -5.21 10.64 -12.44
CA GLN A 63 -4.46 11.90 -12.46
C GLN A 63 -4.68 12.73 -11.18
N MET A 64 -5.92 12.77 -10.67
CA MET A 64 -6.26 13.51 -9.46
C MET A 64 -5.83 12.78 -8.18
N HIS A 65 -5.92 11.44 -8.18
CA HIS A 65 -5.69 10.56 -7.02
C HIS A 65 -4.78 9.39 -7.42
N PRO A 66 -3.45 9.61 -7.51
CA PRO A 66 -2.49 8.61 -7.98
C PRO A 66 -2.51 7.31 -7.17
N ASP A 67 -2.83 7.40 -5.87
CA ASP A 67 -2.79 6.27 -4.93
C ASP A 67 -4.09 5.49 -4.80
N CYS A 68 -5.17 5.92 -5.45
CA CYS A 68 -6.46 5.21 -5.38
C CYS A 68 -6.38 3.83 -6.04
N SER A 69 -7.19 2.90 -5.58
CA SER A 69 -7.38 1.60 -6.22
C SER A 69 -8.61 1.62 -7.12
N ILE A 70 -8.44 1.30 -8.40
CA ILE A 70 -9.52 1.29 -9.37
C ILE A 70 -9.81 -0.16 -9.75
N ILE A 71 -11.08 -0.58 -9.59
CA ILE A 71 -11.59 -1.89 -9.97
C ILE A 71 -12.68 -1.68 -11.00
N PHE A 72 -12.54 -2.30 -12.16
CA PHE A 72 -13.62 -2.32 -13.14
C PHE A 72 -14.55 -3.51 -12.91
N ILE A 73 -15.85 -3.27 -13.07
CA ILE A 73 -16.90 -4.29 -13.03
C ILE A 73 -17.65 -4.19 -14.37
N SER A 74 -17.57 -5.21 -15.21
CA SER A 74 -18.15 -5.16 -16.57
C SER A 74 -18.76 -6.49 -17.00
N SER A 75 -19.70 -6.40 -17.95
CA SER A 75 -20.18 -7.57 -18.68
C SER A 75 -19.31 -7.95 -19.88
N TYR A 76 -18.37 -7.09 -20.27
CA TYR A 76 -17.60 -7.20 -21.51
C TYR A 76 -16.12 -7.45 -21.24
N LEU A 77 -15.61 -8.63 -21.63
CA LEU A 77 -14.20 -9.01 -21.45
C LEU A 77 -13.26 -8.21 -22.37
N GLU A 78 -13.73 -7.78 -23.53
CA GLU A 78 -12.96 -7.07 -24.56
C GLU A 78 -12.33 -5.75 -24.07
N PHE A 79 -12.89 -5.14 -23.03
CA PHE A 79 -12.34 -3.92 -22.42
C PHE A 79 -11.27 -4.17 -21.35
N ALA A 80 -11.00 -5.41 -20.99
CA ALA A 80 -10.03 -5.73 -19.93
C ALA A 80 -8.62 -5.20 -20.26
N LEU A 81 -8.19 -5.29 -21.52
CA LEU A 81 -6.91 -4.73 -21.98
C LEU A 81 -6.82 -3.21 -21.83
N LYS A 82 -7.94 -2.51 -21.96
CA LYS A 82 -7.99 -1.05 -21.78
C LYS A 82 -7.86 -0.64 -20.32
N GLY A 83 -8.28 -1.49 -19.38
CA GLY A 83 -8.09 -1.30 -17.94
C GLY A 83 -6.61 -1.28 -17.55
N TYR A 84 -5.75 -2.00 -18.28
CA TYR A 84 -4.32 -2.02 -18.06
C TYR A 84 -3.66 -0.63 -18.24
N HIS A 85 -4.14 0.17 -19.20
CA HIS A 85 -3.61 1.51 -19.48
C HIS A 85 -3.88 2.55 -18.38
N VAL A 86 -4.77 2.25 -17.43
CA VAL A 86 -5.09 3.13 -16.28
C VAL A 86 -4.57 2.58 -14.96
N ASN A 87 -3.72 1.55 -15.00
CA ASN A 87 -3.25 0.86 -13.80
C ASN A 87 -4.42 0.43 -12.90
N ALA A 88 -5.47 -0.17 -13.49
CA ALA A 88 -6.56 -0.73 -12.71
C ALA A 88 -6.02 -1.86 -11.82
N PHE A 89 -6.49 -1.90 -10.58
CA PHE A 89 -6.11 -2.96 -9.65
C PHE A 89 -6.66 -4.32 -10.10
N ARG A 90 -7.94 -4.35 -10.55
CA ARG A 90 -8.60 -5.54 -11.07
C ARG A 90 -9.64 -5.18 -12.11
N TYR A 91 -9.94 -6.17 -12.96
CA TYR A 91 -11.08 -6.16 -13.87
C TYR A 91 -11.94 -7.38 -13.57
N LEU A 92 -13.16 -7.15 -13.10
CA LEU A 92 -14.09 -8.19 -12.67
C LEU A 92 -15.24 -8.32 -13.66
N LEU A 93 -15.63 -9.56 -13.94
CA LEU A 93 -16.81 -9.83 -14.76
C LEU A 93 -18.06 -9.92 -13.87
N LYS A 94 -19.18 -9.36 -14.38
CA LYS A 94 -20.45 -9.35 -13.65
C LYS A 94 -21.01 -10.75 -13.37
N ASN A 95 -20.54 -11.79 -14.09
CA ASN A 95 -21.04 -13.16 -13.97
C ASN A 95 -20.69 -13.79 -12.61
N ASN A 96 -19.46 -13.57 -12.11
CA ASN A 96 -18.95 -14.12 -10.87
C ASN A 96 -18.65 -13.03 -9.83
N LEU A 97 -19.41 -11.94 -9.88
CA LEU A 97 -19.10 -10.71 -9.17
C LEU A 97 -18.87 -10.93 -7.66
N GLU A 98 -19.67 -11.77 -7.01
CA GLU A 98 -19.61 -11.96 -5.56
C GLU A 98 -18.28 -12.58 -5.12
N SER A 99 -17.91 -13.72 -5.71
CA SER A 99 -16.66 -14.43 -5.43
C SER A 99 -15.45 -13.58 -5.76
N ASP A 100 -15.45 -13.00 -6.98
CA ASP A 100 -14.30 -12.26 -7.50
C ASP A 100 -14.09 -10.94 -6.76
N LEU A 101 -15.18 -10.25 -6.36
CA LEU A 101 -15.11 -9.01 -5.61
C LEU A 101 -14.64 -9.27 -4.16
N CYS A 102 -15.13 -10.31 -3.49
CA CYS A 102 -14.64 -10.66 -2.15
C CYS A 102 -13.14 -10.95 -2.16
N HIS A 103 -12.66 -11.76 -3.10
CA HIS A 103 -11.23 -12.05 -3.23
C HIS A 103 -10.40 -10.79 -3.56
N CYS A 104 -10.94 -9.93 -4.44
CA CYS A 104 -10.31 -8.66 -4.76
C CYS A 104 -10.22 -7.71 -3.55
N LEU A 105 -11.25 -7.69 -2.70
CA LEU A 105 -11.26 -6.90 -1.47
C LEU A 105 -10.25 -7.45 -0.44
N GLU A 106 -10.07 -8.76 -0.34
CA GLU A 106 -9.04 -9.39 0.50
C GLU A 106 -7.64 -8.93 0.09
N GLU A 107 -7.32 -8.99 -1.21
CA GLU A 107 -6.03 -8.51 -1.73
C GLU A 107 -5.83 -7.00 -1.48
N LEU A 108 -6.90 -6.20 -1.61
CA LEU A 108 -6.85 -4.77 -1.31
C LEU A 108 -6.65 -4.50 0.17
N GLU A 109 -7.35 -5.22 1.04
CA GLU A 109 -7.21 -5.08 2.50
C GLU A 109 -5.78 -5.37 2.93
N GLU A 110 -5.17 -6.46 2.44
CA GLU A 110 -3.74 -6.75 2.65
C GLU A 110 -2.84 -5.61 2.16
N ARG A 111 -3.11 -5.08 0.96
CA ARG A 111 -2.34 -3.96 0.39
C ARG A 111 -2.47 -2.69 1.21
N PHE A 112 -3.68 -2.35 1.68
CA PHE A 112 -3.90 -1.20 2.56
C PHE A 112 -3.29 -1.42 3.93
N TYR A 113 -3.40 -2.62 4.49
CA TYR A 113 -2.77 -2.97 5.77
C TYR A 113 -1.26 -2.78 5.69
N LYS A 114 -0.61 -3.29 4.65
CA LYS A 114 0.82 -3.07 4.37
C LYS A 114 1.17 -1.57 4.18
N ARG A 115 0.27 -0.77 3.61
CA ARG A 115 0.47 0.68 3.42
C ARG A 115 0.24 1.51 4.68
N THR A 116 -0.60 1.06 5.61
CA THR A 116 -0.98 1.79 6.82
C THR A 116 -0.28 1.26 8.07
N GLU A 117 0.68 0.35 7.95
CA GLU A 117 1.47 -0.10 9.09
C GLU A 117 2.10 1.11 9.78
N THR A 118 1.70 1.30 11.02
CA THR A 118 2.18 2.39 11.87
C THR A 118 2.87 1.83 13.09
N LEU A 119 3.85 2.57 13.59
CA LEU A 119 4.56 2.28 14.81
C LEU A 119 4.37 3.43 15.79
N ASP A 120 3.73 3.17 16.92
CA ASP A 120 3.65 4.15 17.99
C ASP A 120 5.01 4.20 18.70
N ILE A 121 5.65 5.36 18.66
CA ILE A 121 6.95 5.64 19.30
C ILE A 121 6.83 6.86 20.20
N LYS A 122 7.69 6.90 21.23
CA LYS A 122 7.93 8.08 22.03
C LYS A 122 9.32 8.62 21.70
N PRO A 123 9.42 9.69 20.89
CA PRO A 123 10.70 10.30 20.57
C PRO A 123 11.44 10.77 21.81
N VAL A 124 12.76 10.92 21.69
CA VAL A 124 13.61 11.52 22.76
C VAL A 124 13.18 12.95 23.06
N LEU A 125 12.76 13.67 22.01
CA LEU A 125 12.23 15.03 22.09
C LEU A 125 10.79 15.05 21.52
N GLY A 126 9.85 15.56 22.31
CA GLY A 126 8.46 15.73 21.92
C GLY A 126 7.49 14.68 22.49
N ASP A 127 6.25 14.75 22.01
CA ASP A 127 5.17 13.85 22.41
C ASP A 127 5.22 12.51 21.68
N ALA A 128 4.43 11.55 22.14
CA ALA A 128 4.26 10.29 21.44
C ALA A 128 3.68 10.53 20.04
N VAL A 129 4.30 9.91 19.03
CA VAL A 129 3.88 10.05 17.63
C VAL A 129 3.61 8.68 17.02
N ARG A 130 2.68 8.66 16.09
CA ARG A 130 2.40 7.50 15.24
C ARG A 130 3.17 7.62 13.94
N LEU A 131 4.19 6.79 13.80
CA LEU A 131 5.11 6.76 12.66
C LEU A 131 4.55 5.84 11.57
N ALA A 132 4.31 6.36 10.38
CA ALA A 132 3.95 5.53 9.23
C ALA A 132 5.21 4.81 8.71
N LEU A 133 5.22 3.48 8.74
CA LEU A 133 6.39 2.69 8.38
C LEU A 133 6.77 2.80 6.90
N ARG A 134 5.80 3.12 6.04
CA ARG A 134 6.06 3.40 4.61
C ARG A 134 6.98 4.60 4.38
N ASP A 135 6.97 5.57 5.30
CA ASP A 135 7.77 6.80 5.19
C ASP A 135 9.18 6.62 5.79
N VAL A 136 9.45 5.45 6.38
CA VAL A 136 10.76 5.11 6.95
C VAL A 136 11.61 4.40 5.90
N LEU A 137 12.78 4.95 5.62
CA LEU A 137 13.80 4.34 4.77
C LEU A 137 14.50 3.19 5.48
N TYR A 138 14.97 3.45 6.69
CA TYR A 138 15.62 2.46 7.54
C TYR A 138 15.67 2.92 9.00
N PHE A 139 15.83 1.98 9.90
CA PHE A 139 16.15 2.22 11.29
C PHE A 139 17.62 1.94 11.54
N GLU A 140 18.28 2.86 12.23
CA GLU A 140 19.66 2.73 12.69
C GLU A 140 19.70 2.65 14.22
N SER A 141 20.49 1.72 14.77
CA SER A 141 20.69 1.60 16.20
C SER A 141 22.11 1.96 16.59
N SER A 142 22.21 2.87 17.55
CA SER A 142 23.45 3.21 18.26
C SER A 142 23.22 3.01 19.75
N ALA A 143 23.79 1.95 20.32
CA ALA A 143 23.54 1.51 21.69
C ALA A 143 22.04 1.26 21.96
N ARG A 144 21.39 2.09 22.76
CA ARG A 144 19.96 2.01 23.09
C ARG A 144 19.10 3.03 22.34
N LEU A 145 19.71 3.81 21.47
CA LEU A 145 19.02 4.81 20.65
C LEU A 145 18.74 4.22 19.28
N ILE A 146 17.52 4.37 18.81
CA ILE A 146 17.12 4.04 17.45
C ILE A 146 16.77 5.34 16.75
N THR A 147 17.36 5.56 15.57
CA THR A 147 17.03 6.64 14.67
C THR A 147 16.21 6.08 13.52
N ALA A 148 14.99 6.57 13.33
CA ALA A 148 14.18 6.32 12.14
C ALA A 148 14.57 7.37 11.09
N HIS A 149 15.25 6.93 10.04
CA HIS A 149 15.58 7.75 8.88
C HIS A 149 14.41 7.77 7.92
N MET A 150 13.90 8.97 7.64
CA MET A 150 12.62 9.19 6.95
C MET A 150 12.82 9.65 5.52
N LEU A 151 11.82 9.37 4.68
CA LEU A 151 11.69 9.97 3.37
C LEU A 151 11.44 11.49 3.50
N ALA A 152 12.13 12.29 2.67
CA ALA A 152 11.88 13.72 2.62
C ALA A 152 10.40 14.02 2.31
N PRO A 153 9.79 15.05 2.88
CA PRO A 153 10.40 16.12 3.68
C PRO A 153 10.50 15.83 5.19
N ASN A 154 10.19 14.63 5.65
CA ASN A 154 10.15 14.29 7.07
C ASN A 154 11.56 14.28 7.69
N GLN A 155 11.67 14.74 8.92
CA GLN A 155 12.92 14.73 9.68
C GLN A 155 13.12 13.38 10.36
N PRO A 156 14.39 12.94 10.56
CA PRO A 156 14.69 11.75 11.34
C PRO A 156 14.12 11.85 12.77
N LEU A 157 13.65 10.73 13.30
CA LEU A 157 13.11 10.63 14.66
C LEU A 157 13.94 9.67 15.50
N GLU A 158 14.32 10.11 16.70
CA GLU A 158 15.10 9.31 17.63
C GLU A 158 14.24 8.85 18.81
N PHE A 159 14.36 7.59 19.19
CA PHE A 159 13.66 7.00 20.33
C PHE A 159 14.48 5.87 20.98
N TYR A 160 14.24 5.61 22.26
CA TYR A 160 14.92 4.54 22.96
C TYR A 160 14.31 3.16 22.60
N GLY A 161 15.18 2.18 22.34
CA GLY A 161 14.77 0.83 22.03
C GLY A 161 15.92 -0.09 21.61
N GLN A 162 15.53 -1.31 21.22
CA GLN A 162 16.44 -2.28 20.62
C GLN A 162 15.89 -2.70 19.25
N LEU A 163 16.74 -2.76 18.24
CA LEU A 163 16.34 -3.15 16.90
C LEU A 163 15.72 -4.56 16.83
N THR A 164 16.15 -5.48 17.69
CA THR A 164 15.58 -6.84 17.74
C THR A 164 14.13 -6.81 18.24
N THR A 165 13.82 -6.00 19.25
CA THR A 165 12.45 -5.83 19.72
C THR A 165 11.60 -5.08 18.68
N LEU A 166 12.17 -4.10 18.01
CA LEU A 166 11.51 -3.38 16.92
C LEU A 166 11.17 -4.30 15.75
N GLU A 167 12.12 -5.13 15.31
CA GLU A 167 11.94 -6.13 14.26
C GLU A 167 10.76 -7.09 14.57
N GLN A 168 10.62 -7.51 15.83
CA GLN A 168 9.50 -8.33 16.27
C GLN A 168 8.15 -7.61 16.25
N ARG A 169 8.14 -6.31 16.52
CA ARG A 169 6.90 -5.49 16.49
C ARG A 169 6.40 -5.21 15.08
N ILE A 170 7.29 -5.20 14.08
CA ILE A 170 6.99 -4.88 12.69
C ILE A 170 7.19 -6.07 11.75
N THR A 171 6.90 -7.29 12.23
CA THR A 171 7.13 -8.56 11.47
C THR A 171 6.34 -8.65 10.16
N HIS A 172 5.21 -7.97 10.07
CA HIS A 172 4.39 -7.96 8.86
C HIS A 172 4.79 -6.88 7.85
N SER A 173 5.68 -5.98 8.26
CA SER A 173 6.18 -4.88 7.43
C SER A 173 7.35 -5.33 6.55
N PRO A 174 7.56 -4.71 5.39
CA PRO A 174 8.59 -5.07 4.45
C PRO A 174 10.00 -4.60 4.90
N PHE A 175 10.38 -4.91 6.13
CA PHE A 175 11.70 -4.59 6.66
C PHE A 175 12.61 -5.81 6.72
N VAL A 176 13.89 -5.60 6.40
CA VAL A 176 14.91 -6.64 6.46
C VAL A 176 16.15 -6.17 7.22
N ARG A 177 16.63 -7.02 8.12
CA ARG A 177 17.85 -6.76 8.88
C ARG A 177 19.06 -7.03 8.01
N ILE A 178 19.86 -6.00 7.72
CA ILE A 178 21.09 -6.11 6.90
C ILE A 178 22.38 -6.02 7.74
N HIS A 179 22.28 -5.50 8.95
CA HIS A 179 23.40 -5.32 9.89
C HIS A 179 22.90 -5.39 11.33
N GLN A 180 23.79 -5.60 12.31
CA GLN A 180 23.40 -5.50 13.71
C GLN A 180 22.78 -4.14 14.07
N SER A 181 23.13 -3.09 13.33
CA SER A 181 22.66 -1.72 13.52
C SER A 181 21.67 -1.22 12.47
N PHE A 182 21.35 -1.99 11.41
CA PHE A 182 20.49 -1.52 10.34
C PHE A 182 19.34 -2.47 10.04
N LEU A 183 18.12 -1.93 10.08
CA LEU A 183 16.88 -2.58 9.66
C LEU A 183 16.25 -1.74 8.54
N VAL A 184 16.25 -2.25 7.32
CA VAL A 184 15.99 -1.50 6.08
C VAL A 184 14.62 -1.83 5.51
N ASN A 185 13.89 -0.82 5.08
CA ASN A 185 12.63 -0.98 4.37
C ASN A 185 12.89 -1.41 2.90
N MET A 186 12.45 -2.60 2.55
CA MET A 186 12.65 -3.19 1.22
C MET A 186 11.95 -2.41 0.10
N GLN A 187 10.88 -1.68 0.42
CA GLN A 187 10.16 -0.84 -0.55
C GLN A 187 11.03 0.29 -1.11
N HIS A 188 12.02 0.75 -0.34
CA HIS A 188 12.90 1.84 -0.71
C HIS A 188 14.26 1.37 -1.23
N ILE A 189 14.49 0.06 -1.39
CA ILE A 189 15.73 -0.47 -1.97
C ILE A 189 15.69 -0.31 -3.49
N THR A 190 16.62 0.45 -4.05
CA THR A 190 16.80 0.62 -5.49
C THR A 190 17.79 -0.37 -6.08
N SER A 191 18.83 -0.73 -5.34
CA SER A 191 19.77 -1.76 -5.77
C SER A 191 20.44 -2.50 -4.62
N VAL A 192 20.84 -3.76 -4.89
CA VAL A 192 21.65 -4.57 -3.98
C VAL A 192 22.80 -5.16 -4.79
N GLN A 193 24.03 -4.73 -4.50
CA GLN A 193 25.23 -5.19 -5.21
C GLN A 193 26.36 -5.47 -4.22
N ARG A 194 26.93 -6.67 -4.26
CA ARG A 194 28.12 -7.05 -3.45
C ARG A 194 28.05 -6.62 -1.98
N ARG A 195 26.90 -6.84 -1.33
CA ARG A 195 26.60 -6.42 0.08
C ARG A 195 26.45 -4.91 0.29
N VAL A 196 26.28 -4.16 -0.76
CA VAL A 196 25.92 -2.75 -0.69
C VAL A 196 24.44 -2.63 -1.07
N VAL A 197 23.67 -1.97 -0.23
CA VAL A 197 22.25 -1.67 -0.43
C VAL A 197 22.13 -0.18 -0.67
N THR A 198 21.54 0.21 -1.81
CA THR A 198 21.27 1.61 -2.14
C THR A 198 19.78 1.87 -2.01
N LEU A 199 19.42 2.97 -1.36
CA LEU A 199 18.04 3.38 -1.12
C LEU A 199 17.58 4.46 -2.11
N ALA A 200 16.29 4.74 -2.12
CA ALA A 200 15.66 5.67 -3.05
C ALA A 200 16.15 7.13 -2.92
N ASP A 201 16.60 7.52 -1.73
CA ASP A 201 17.20 8.84 -1.45
C ASP A 201 18.70 8.93 -1.80
N GLY A 202 19.28 7.82 -2.30
CA GLY A 202 20.71 7.71 -2.60
C GLY A 202 21.57 7.24 -1.41
N THR A 203 20.99 7.01 -0.24
CA THR A 203 21.73 6.45 0.92
C THR A 203 22.30 5.08 0.58
N VAL A 204 23.56 4.87 0.96
CA VAL A 204 24.30 3.63 0.71
C VAL A 204 24.64 2.96 2.04
N LEU A 205 24.13 1.76 2.25
CA LEU A 205 24.33 0.97 3.47
C LEU A 205 25.08 -0.32 3.18
N THR A 206 25.96 -0.74 4.09
CA THR A 206 26.70 -2.00 3.94
C THR A 206 26.00 -3.12 4.71
N CYS A 207 25.68 -4.20 4.01
CA CYS A 207 25.19 -5.43 4.60
C CYS A 207 26.35 -6.24 5.17
N SER A 208 26.28 -6.63 6.44
CA SER A 208 27.32 -7.44 7.06
C SER A 208 27.29 -8.89 6.54
N ARG A 209 28.43 -9.59 6.62
CA ARG A 209 28.52 -10.99 6.16
C ARG A 209 27.50 -11.91 6.82
N ALA A 210 27.29 -11.72 8.12
CA ALA A 210 26.38 -12.54 8.92
C ALA A 210 24.90 -12.40 8.47
N TYR A 211 24.51 -11.25 7.97
CA TYR A 211 23.11 -10.97 7.58
C TYR A 211 22.85 -11.12 6.08
N TYR A 212 23.90 -11.10 5.24
CA TYR A 212 23.75 -10.97 3.78
C TYR A 212 22.88 -12.05 3.14
N THR A 213 23.17 -13.33 3.40
CA THR A 213 22.43 -14.43 2.77
C THR A 213 20.95 -14.37 3.11
N LYS A 214 20.62 -14.24 4.40
CA LYS A 214 19.24 -14.15 4.86
C LYS A 214 18.55 -12.90 4.28
N ALA A 215 19.18 -11.73 4.37
CA ALA A 215 18.63 -10.49 3.88
C ALA A 215 18.39 -10.50 2.36
N PHE A 216 19.33 -11.04 1.60
CA PHE A 216 19.22 -11.13 0.15
C PHE A 216 18.09 -12.08 -0.26
N CYS A 217 18.00 -13.28 0.33
CA CYS A 217 16.90 -14.21 0.06
C CYS A 217 15.54 -13.58 0.40
N THR A 218 15.42 -12.95 1.59
CA THR A 218 14.17 -12.28 2.00
C THR A 218 13.78 -11.17 1.02
N TYR A 219 14.74 -10.35 0.59
CA TYR A 219 14.49 -9.28 -0.38
C TYR A 219 14.05 -9.81 -1.75
N MET A 220 14.70 -10.86 -2.26
CA MET A 220 14.36 -11.46 -3.56
C MET A 220 12.97 -12.08 -3.53
N THR A 221 12.64 -12.86 -2.49
CA THR A 221 11.29 -13.44 -2.32
C THR A 221 10.22 -12.35 -2.22
N TRP A 222 10.50 -11.30 -1.46
CA TRP A 222 9.58 -10.18 -1.35
C TRP A 222 9.37 -9.47 -2.69
N ARG A 223 10.43 -9.24 -3.46
CA ARG A 223 10.39 -8.59 -4.78
C ARG A 223 9.64 -9.40 -5.83
N GLU A 224 9.78 -10.73 -5.82
CA GLU A 224 9.06 -11.63 -6.74
C GLU A 224 7.55 -11.67 -6.45
N GLY A 225 7.13 -11.33 -5.23
CA GLY A 225 5.73 -11.27 -4.82
C GLY A 225 5.05 -9.90 -5.02
N GLN A 226 5.75 -8.89 -5.65
CA GLN A 226 5.19 -7.57 -5.94
C GLN A 226 4.75 -7.48 -7.40
#